data_cbbbd722a3c70df89267ba1db6417115
#
_entry.id   cbbbd722a3c70df89267ba1db6417115
#
_cell.length_a   1.000
_cell.length_b   1.000
_cell.length_c   1.000
_cell.angle_alpha   90.00
_cell.angle_beta   90.00
_cell.angle_gamma   90.00
#
_symmetry.space_group_name_H-M   'P 1'
#
loop_
_entity.id
_entity.type
_entity.pdbx_description
1 polymer ?
#
loop_
_entity_poly.entity_id
_entity_poly.type
_entity_poly.pdbx_seq_one_letter_code
_entity_poly.pdbx_strand_id
1 'polypeptide(L)'
;MPDARVTVTVHGPDPLSRAGVVRHLQHQPSVELVDRPRPLGDEPRGAVAVMLAERLDHRAGAELRRLVRGGRQRVVLIAGELRETELMAVMEYGVQAVLWQHRTTPKRLLRAVHRAARADRSTPCGVDRRL
;
A
#
# COMPACT_ATOMS: atom_id res chain seq x y z
N MET A 1 -9.99 17.03 19.30
CA MET A 1 -10.05 15.64 18.82
C MET A 1 -8.66 15.15 18.54
N PRO A 2 -8.28 14.09 19.19
CA PRO A 2 -7.05 13.47 18.77
C PRO A 2 -7.21 13.02 17.34
N ASP A 3 -6.26 13.36 16.54
CA ASP A 3 -6.27 12.92 15.17
C ASP A 3 -6.09 11.43 15.13
N ALA A 4 -7.03 10.76 14.51
CA ALA A 4 -6.93 9.33 14.33
C ALA A 4 -5.70 9.08 13.44
N ARG A 5 -4.74 8.36 13.98
CA ARG A 5 -3.60 7.93 13.18
C ARG A 5 -4.01 6.82 12.25
N VAL A 6 -3.45 6.84 11.06
CA VAL A 6 -3.66 5.75 10.11
C VAL A 6 -2.67 4.63 10.45
N THR A 7 -3.20 3.45 10.70
CA THR A 7 -2.36 2.28 10.93
C THR A 7 -1.84 1.78 9.60
N VAL A 8 -0.53 1.63 9.49
CA VAL A 8 0.12 1.22 8.24
C VAL A 8 1.02 0.03 8.49
N THR A 9 0.92 -0.95 7.60
CA THR A 9 1.86 -2.07 7.53
C THR A 9 2.61 -1.99 6.21
N VAL A 10 3.86 -2.45 6.20
CA VAL A 10 4.70 -2.39 5.01
C VAL A 10 5.10 -3.80 4.61
N HIS A 11 4.91 -4.12 3.35
CA HIS A 11 5.12 -5.45 2.80
C HIS A 11 5.96 -5.40 1.54
N GLY A 12 6.54 -6.52 1.17
CA GLY A 12 7.31 -6.64 -0.05
C GLY A 12 8.49 -7.58 0.14
N PRO A 13 9.01 -8.14 -0.96
CA PRO A 13 10.08 -9.14 -0.87
C PRO A 13 11.46 -8.56 -0.55
N ASP A 14 11.67 -7.27 -0.79
CA ASP A 14 12.99 -6.67 -0.59
C ASP A 14 13.06 -5.94 0.75
N PRO A 15 13.83 -6.45 1.71
CA PRO A 15 13.93 -5.80 3.03
C PRO A 15 14.47 -4.38 2.99
N LEU A 16 15.40 -4.08 2.07
CA LEU A 16 15.95 -2.74 1.98
C LEU A 16 14.91 -1.73 1.51
N SER A 17 14.10 -2.13 0.54
CA SER A 17 13.02 -1.28 0.06
C SER A 17 11.98 -1.04 1.14
N ARG A 18 11.62 -2.09 1.89
CA ARG A 18 10.70 -1.93 3.01
C ARG A 18 11.24 -0.97 4.06
N ALA A 19 12.52 -1.12 4.39
CA ALA A 19 13.15 -0.25 5.39
C ALA A 19 13.11 1.21 4.96
N GLY A 20 13.29 1.47 3.67
CA GLY A 20 13.21 2.83 3.15
C GLY A 20 11.83 3.45 3.36
N VAL A 21 10.78 2.70 3.09
CA VAL A 21 9.41 3.18 3.29
C VAL A 21 9.10 3.37 4.76
N VAL A 22 9.50 2.43 5.59
CA VAL A 22 9.32 2.52 7.04
C VAL A 22 9.98 3.80 7.56
N ARG A 23 11.18 4.08 7.10
CA ARG A 23 11.91 5.27 7.53
C ARG A 23 11.16 6.56 7.18
N HIS A 24 10.56 6.60 6.01
CA HIS A 24 9.78 7.78 5.62
C HIS A 24 8.50 7.93 6.43
N LEU A 25 7.84 6.83 6.72
CA LEU A 25 6.55 6.88 7.41
C LEU A 25 6.67 7.00 8.92
N GLN A 26 7.73 6.49 9.53
CA GLN A 26 7.84 6.49 10.98
C GLN A 26 7.97 7.89 11.57
N HIS A 27 8.35 8.86 10.77
CA HIS A 27 8.48 10.24 11.22
C HIS A 27 7.20 11.05 11.02
N GLN A 28 6.15 10.43 10.50
CA GLN A 28 4.90 11.13 10.24
C GLN A 28 3.97 10.98 11.45
N PRO A 29 3.59 12.07 12.10
CA PRO A 29 2.74 11.98 13.28
C PRO A 29 1.34 11.43 13.00
N SER A 30 0.88 11.50 11.75
CA SER A 30 -0.44 10.99 11.37
C SER A 30 -0.45 9.50 11.05
N VAL A 31 0.69 8.83 11.15
CA VAL A 31 0.83 7.43 10.80
C VAL A 31 1.32 6.63 12.00
N GLU A 32 0.67 5.50 12.24
CA GLU A 32 1.14 4.53 13.21
C GLU A 32 1.61 3.30 12.45
N LEU A 33 2.92 3.07 12.48
CA LEU A 33 3.49 1.90 11.82
C LEU A 33 3.38 0.68 12.72
N VAL A 34 2.91 -0.41 12.14
CA VAL A 34 2.84 -1.68 12.82
C VAL A 34 3.91 -2.60 12.25
N ASP A 35 4.87 -2.94 13.09
CA ASP A 35 6.05 -3.69 12.71
C ASP A 35 5.87 -5.20 12.82
N ARG A 36 4.88 -5.62 13.58
CA ARG A 36 4.69 -7.03 13.86
C ARG A 36 3.64 -7.62 12.97
N PRO A 37 3.90 -8.81 12.42
CA PRO A 37 2.85 -9.51 11.69
C PRO A 37 1.69 -9.81 12.63
N ARG A 38 0.50 -9.53 12.17
CA ARG A 38 -0.74 -9.86 12.88
C ARG A 38 -1.50 -10.88 12.06
N PRO A 39 -2.29 -11.73 12.71
CA PRO A 39 -3.19 -12.60 11.95
C PRO A 39 -4.07 -11.78 11.04
N LEU A 40 -4.35 -12.31 9.86
CA LEU A 40 -5.23 -11.65 8.92
C LEU A 40 -6.60 -11.45 9.55
N GLY A 41 -7.14 -10.26 9.38
CA GLY A 41 -8.43 -9.91 9.94
C GLY A 41 -8.38 -9.15 11.26
N ASP A 42 -7.22 -9.06 11.87
CA ASP A 42 -7.04 -8.34 13.15
C ASP A 42 -6.72 -6.85 12.95
N GLU A 43 -6.54 -6.42 11.73
CA GLU A 43 -6.20 -5.03 11.45
C GLU A 43 -7.38 -4.12 11.76
N PRO A 44 -7.13 -2.93 12.33
CA PRO A 44 -8.19 -1.95 12.54
C PRO A 44 -8.82 -1.53 11.21
N ARG A 45 -10.07 -1.15 11.27
CA ARG A 45 -10.74 -0.58 10.09
C ARG A 45 -9.99 0.65 9.62
N GLY A 46 -9.80 0.76 8.32
CA GLY A 46 -9.07 1.87 7.74
C GLY A 46 -7.57 1.70 7.76
N ALA A 47 -7.08 0.56 8.23
CA ALA A 47 -5.66 0.26 8.14
C ALA A 47 -5.23 0.15 6.68
N VAL A 48 -4.00 0.56 6.40
CA VAL A 48 -3.45 0.57 5.06
C VAL A 48 -2.23 -0.34 5.00
N ALA A 49 -2.22 -1.22 4.02
CA ALA A 49 -1.05 -2.04 3.72
C ALA A 49 -0.33 -1.42 2.53
N VAL A 50 0.91 -1.02 2.74
CA VAL A 50 1.76 -0.52 1.67
C VAL A 50 2.63 -1.67 1.21
N MET A 51 2.50 -2.06 -0.04
CA MET A 51 3.30 -3.13 -0.62
C MET A 51 4.23 -2.58 -1.68
N LEU A 52 5.49 -2.98 -1.59
CA LEU A 52 6.49 -2.62 -2.59
C LEU A 52 6.83 -3.84 -3.43
N ALA A 53 6.85 -3.67 -4.74
CA ALA A 53 7.27 -4.71 -5.65
C ALA A 53 7.91 -4.06 -6.87
N GLU A 54 9.18 -4.37 -7.12
CA GLU A 54 9.84 -3.89 -8.33
C GLU A 54 9.11 -4.38 -9.57
N ARG A 55 8.75 -5.65 -9.56
CA ARG A 55 7.97 -6.29 -10.61
C ARG A 55 6.91 -7.17 -9.96
N LEU A 56 5.81 -7.34 -10.65
CA LEU A 56 4.76 -8.21 -10.16
C LEU A 56 5.02 -9.63 -10.64
N ASP A 57 6.07 -10.24 -10.09
CA ASP A 57 6.36 -11.64 -10.37
C ASP A 57 5.38 -12.54 -9.62
N HIS A 58 5.58 -13.84 -9.75
CA HIS A 58 4.69 -14.81 -9.13
C HIS A 58 4.57 -14.64 -7.62
N ARG A 59 5.71 -14.39 -6.98
CA ARG A 59 5.79 -14.25 -5.53
C ARG A 59 5.12 -12.98 -5.05
N ALA A 60 5.42 -11.87 -5.70
CA ALA A 60 4.84 -10.59 -5.36
C ALA A 60 3.33 -10.59 -5.62
N GLY A 61 2.91 -11.20 -6.73
CA GLY A 61 1.50 -11.31 -7.05
C GLY A 61 0.72 -12.12 -6.03
N ALA A 62 1.32 -13.21 -5.54
CA ALA A 62 0.69 -14.04 -4.52
C ALA A 62 0.54 -13.27 -3.21
N GLU A 63 1.56 -12.53 -2.81
CA GLU A 63 1.49 -11.72 -1.60
C GLU A 63 0.45 -10.61 -1.73
N LEU A 64 0.40 -9.96 -2.87
CA LEU A 64 -0.59 -8.92 -3.12
C LEU A 64 -2.01 -9.46 -3.00
N ARG A 65 -2.27 -10.60 -3.64
CA ARG A 65 -3.59 -11.22 -3.55
C ARG A 65 -3.95 -11.59 -2.13
N ARG A 66 -2.98 -12.08 -1.36
CA ARG A 66 -3.21 -12.42 0.03
C ARG A 66 -3.60 -11.19 0.85
N LEU A 67 -2.92 -10.08 0.64
CA LEU A 67 -3.23 -8.84 1.34
C LEU A 67 -4.62 -8.33 1.01
N VAL A 68 -5.00 -8.39 -0.27
CA VAL A 68 -6.31 -7.89 -0.70
C VAL A 68 -7.43 -8.78 -0.18
N ARG A 69 -7.25 -10.10 -0.28
CA ARG A 69 -8.31 -11.04 0.09
C ARG A 69 -8.48 -11.25 1.57
N GLY A 70 -7.36 -11.30 2.28
CA GLY A 70 -7.37 -11.75 3.67
C GLY A 70 -7.53 -10.67 4.69
N GLY A 71 -7.37 -9.41 4.29
CA GLY A 71 -7.32 -8.33 5.24
C GLY A 71 -8.49 -7.39 5.15
N ARG A 72 -8.65 -6.62 6.19
CA ARG A 72 -9.56 -5.47 6.22
C ARG A 72 -8.85 -4.21 5.75
N GLN A 73 -7.59 -4.37 5.38
CA GLN A 73 -6.75 -3.26 5.01
C GLN A 73 -7.05 -2.79 3.59
N ARG A 74 -6.86 -1.51 3.38
CA ARG A 74 -6.75 -0.94 2.05
C ARG A 74 -5.31 -1.14 1.59
N VAL A 75 -5.10 -1.48 0.34
CA VAL A 75 -3.77 -1.79 -0.18
C VAL A 75 -3.31 -0.67 -1.11
N VAL A 76 -2.12 -0.16 -0.84
CA VAL A 76 -1.41 0.79 -1.72
C VAL A 76 -0.20 0.05 -2.27
N LEU A 77 -0.11 -0.06 -3.59
CA LEU A 77 1.00 -0.74 -4.24
C LEU A 77 2.00 0.29 -4.77
N ILE A 78 3.26 0.12 -4.40
CA ILE A 78 4.36 0.90 -4.99
C ILE A 78 5.12 -0.07 -5.90
N ALA A 79 5.05 0.18 -7.20
CA ALA A 79 5.63 -0.72 -8.19
C ALA A 79 6.76 -0.06 -8.95
N GLY A 80 7.77 -0.84 -9.31
CA GLY A 80 8.83 -0.38 -10.21
C GLY A 80 8.36 -0.40 -11.65
N GLU A 81 7.94 -1.56 -12.10
CA GLU A 81 7.43 -1.75 -13.45
C GLU A 81 6.19 -2.62 -13.44
N LEU A 82 5.19 -2.23 -14.21
CA LEU A 82 4.02 -3.04 -14.46
C LEU A 82 3.69 -2.99 -15.95
N ARG A 83 3.39 -4.15 -16.51
CA ARG A 83 2.81 -4.21 -17.84
C ARG A 83 1.38 -3.70 -17.75
N GLU A 84 0.85 -3.24 -18.88
CA GLU A 84 -0.52 -2.76 -18.91
C GLU A 84 -1.51 -3.80 -18.42
N THR A 85 -1.34 -5.05 -18.82
CA THR A 85 -2.21 -6.14 -18.37
C THR A 85 -2.09 -6.39 -16.87
N GLU A 86 -0.89 -6.24 -16.33
CA GLU A 86 -0.66 -6.38 -14.90
C GLU A 86 -1.31 -5.24 -14.12
N LEU A 87 -1.21 -4.03 -14.62
CA LEU A 87 -1.85 -2.89 -14.00
C LEU A 87 -3.37 -3.06 -13.95
N MET A 88 -3.95 -3.52 -15.06
CA MET A 88 -5.38 -3.78 -15.10
C MET A 88 -5.79 -4.85 -14.10
N ALA A 89 -5.00 -5.91 -14.00
CA ALA A 89 -5.28 -6.98 -13.03
C ALA A 89 -5.21 -6.47 -11.59
N VAL A 90 -4.23 -5.64 -11.29
CA VAL A 90 -4.07 -5.04 -9.96
C VAL A 90 -5.29 -4.19 -9.60
N MET A 91 -5.76 -3.40 -10.55
CA MET A 91 -6.96 -2.59 -10.33
C MET A 91 -8.19 -3.47 -10.07
N GLU A 92 -8.31 -4.56 -10.79
CA GLU A 92 -9.42 -5.49 -10.61
C GLU A 92 -9.36 -6.22 -9.27
N TYR A 93 -8.17 -6.44 -8.72
CA TYR A 93 -8.03 -7.06 -7.41
C TYR A 93 -8.58 -6.20 -6.28
N GLY A 94 -8.73 -4.92 -6.52
CA GLY A 94 -9.24 -4.02 -5.49
C GLY A 94 -8.14 -3.27 -4.74
N VAL A 95 -6.96 -3.17 -5.33
CA VAL A 95 -5.90 -2.31 -4.80
C VAL A 95 -6.39 -0.87 -4.83
N GLN A 96 -6.19 -0.14 -3.75
CA GLN A 96 -6.74 1.19 -3.61
C GLN A 96 -5.96 2.25 -4.36
N ALA A 97 -4.65 2.08 -4.48
CA ALA A 97 -3.81 3.02 -5.21
C ALA A 97 -2.57 2.33 -5.75
N VAL A 98 -2.08 2.81 -6.88
CA VAL A 98 -0.83 2.35 -7.48
C VAL A 98 0.09 3.57 -7.64
N LEU A 99 1.27 3.47 -7.08
CA LEU A 99 2.31 4.48 -7.18
C LEU A 99 3.53 3.89 -7.89
N TRP A 100 4.26 4.73 -8.59
CA TRP A 100 5.47 4.31 -9.27
C TRP A 100 6.68 4.64 -8.42
N GLN A 101 7.52 3.65 -8.16
CA GLN A 101 8.65 3.76 -7.23
C GLN A 101 9.54 4.96 -7.55
N HIS A 102 9.87 5.13 -8.81
CA HIS A 102 10.79 6.18 -9.24
C HIS A 102 10.18 7.59 -9.18
N ARG A 103 8.89 7.70 -8.95
CA ARG A 103 8.19 8.99 -8.89
C ARG A 103 7.57 9.26 -7.54
N THR A 104 7.66 8.32 -6.62
CA THR A 104 7.02 8.45 -5.32
C THR A 104 7.92 9.22 -4.37
N THR A 105 7.39 10.32 -3.87
CA THR A 105 8.04 11.10 -2.82
C THR A 105 7.37 10.76 -1.48
N PRO A 106 8.02 11.04 -0.35
CA PRO A 106 7.36 10.85 0.94
C PRO A 106 6.01 11.53 1.05
N LYS A 107 5.90 12.72 0.47
CA LYS A 107 4.65 13.48 0.44
C LYS A 107 3.55 12.77 -0.34
N ARG A 108 3.90 12.24 -1.51
CA ARG A 108 2.95 11.50 -2.34
C ARG A 108 2.50 10.22 -1.67
N LEU A 109 3.44 9.52 -1.05
CA LEU A 109 3.13 8.30 -0.33
C LEU A 109 2.18 8.58 0.82
N LEU A 110 2.48 9.60 1.62
CA LEU A 110 1.63 9.95 2.75
C LEU A 110 0.23 10.32 2.29
N ARG A 111 0.12 11.07 1.20
CA ARG A 111 -1.18 11.44 0.64
C ARG A 111 -1.97 10.22 0.19
N ALA A 112 -1.29 9.28 -0.46
CA ALA A 112 -1.95 8.05 -0.93
C ALA A 112 -2.43 7.21 0.26
N VAL A 113 -1.63 7.12 1.31
CA VAL A 113 -1.99 6.39 2.52
C VAL A 113 -3.24 6.99 3.16
N HIS A 114 -3.28 8.30 3.31
CA HIS A 114 -4.44 8.97 3.91
C HIS A 114 -5.68 8.84 3.05
N ARG A 115 -5.52 8.93 1.74
CA ARG A 115 -6.64 8.75 0.82
C ARG A 115 -7.18 7.32 0.89
N ALA A 116 -6.28 6.34 0.92
CA ALA A 116 -6.69 4.94 1.01
C ALA A 116 -7.43 4.65 2.31
N ALA A 117 -6.97 5.23 3.41
CA ALA A 117 -7.62 5.02 4.70
C ALA A 117 -9.07 5.49 4.72
N ARG A 118 -9.39 6.50 3.92
CA ARG A 118 -10.75 7.05 3.83
C ARG A 118 -11.58 6.44 2.72
N ALA A 119 -10.99 5.58 1.91
CA ALA A 119 -11.67 4.98 0.78
C ALA A 119 -12.68 3.94 1.24
N ASP A 120 -13.73 3.76 0.45
CA ASP A 120 -14.70 2.70 0.65
C ASP A 120 -14.75 1.84 -0.62
N ARG A 121 -15.68 0.90 -0.66
CA ARG A 121 -15.77 -0.03 -1.78
C ARG A 121 -16.09 0.63 -3.10
N SER A 122 -16.74 1.79 -3.06
CA SER A 122 -17.09 2.50 -4.28
C SER A 122 -16.00 3.41 -4.78
N THR A 123 -14.94 3.62 -3.98
CA THR A 123 -13.84 4.49 -4.37
C THR A 123 -12.99 3.80 -5.44
N PRO A 124 -12.83 4.40 -6.62
CA PRO A 124 -12.03 3.78 -7.66
C PRO A 124 -10.54 3.76 -7.30
N CYS A 125 -9.83 2.82 -7.90
CA CYS A 125 -8.38 2.72 -7.71
C CYS A 125 -7.69 3.98 -8.25
N GLY A 126 -6.89 4.62 -7.43
CA GLY A 126 -6.09 5.75 -7.85
C GLY A 126 -4.78 5.27 -8.44
N VAL A 127 -4.50 5.63 -9.67
CA VAL A 127 -3.24 5.30 -10.33
C VAL A 127 -2.49 6.59 -10.58
N ASP A 128 -1.25 6.63 -10.10
CA ASP A 128 -0.38 7.78 -10.35
C ASP A 128 -0.05 7.83 -11.83
N ARG A 129 -0.31 8.98 -12.44
CA ARG A 129 -0.09 9.12 -13.88
C ARG A 129 1.39 9.24 -14.20
N ARG A 130 1.78 8.54 -15.24
CA ARG A 130 3.12 8.65 -15.80
C ARG A 130 3.05 9.63 -16.95
N LEU A 131 3.67 10.75 -16.75
CA LEU A 131 3.80 11.73 -17.81
C LEU A 131 5.21 11.74 -18.34
#